data_de781fedb2633af7c87df99540202dd8
#
_entry.id   de781fedb2633af7c87df99540202dd8
#
_cell.length_a   1.000
_cell.length_b   1.000
_cell.length_c   1.000
_cell.angle_alpha   90.00
_cell.angle_beta   90.00
_cell.angle_gamma   90.00
#
_symmetry.space_group_name_H-M   'P 1'
#
loop_
_entity.id
_entity.type
_entity.pdbx_description
1 polymer ?
#
loop_
_entity_poly.entity_id
_entity_poly.type
_entity_poly.pdbx_seq_one_letter_code
_entity_poly.pdbx_strand_id
1 'polypeptide(L)'
;MIGERTNVAGSPKFAKLIKDGKYEEAVAIARQQVENGANVIDVCMDEGMIDGVAAMSRFLSLLASEPEVAKVPFMVDSSKWEVIEAGIRELQGKGIVNSISLKEGEDKFRERARTVLTYGAAVVVMAFDEQGQAATYAEKIRICERAYRILVDEVGFPPEDIIFDPNILTVATGIEEHNNYAVDFIEATRWIKANLPHAKVSGGVSNVSFSFRGNNRVREAMHAAFLYHAIKAGMDMGIVNAGMLEVYEEINPALRELIEDVLLNRRPDATERLVDFGEKLKAEAAGPAAEKKEDE
;
A
#
# COMPACT_ATOMS: atom_id res chain seq x y z
N MET A 1 -10.31 -3.70 -0.61
CA MET A 1 -9.54 -2.65 -1.32
C MET A 1 -9.43 -1.43 -0.43
N ILE A 2 -8.22 -0.93 -0.20
CA ILE A 2 -7.92 0.27 0.58
C ILE A 2 -7.50 1.36 -0.41
N GLY A 3 -8.24 2.49 -0.41
CA GLY A 3 -7.99 3.59 -1.34
C GLY A 3 -6.82 4.47 -0.86
N GLU A 4 -5.81 4.69 -1.71
CA GLU A 4 -4.56 5.40 -1.40
C GLU A 4 -4.53 6.88 -1.82
N ARG A 5 -5.62 7.45 -2.33
CA ARG A 5 -5.57 8.80 -2.94
C ARG A 5 -5.70 9.95 -1.94
N THR A 6 -6.05 9.69 -0.69
CA THR A 6 -6.05 10.64 0.44
C THR A 6 -4.72 10.64 1.20
N ASN A 7 -3.62 10.51 0.47
CA ASN A 7 -2.24 10.52 0.94
C ASN A 7 -1.47 11.68 0.30
N VAL A 8 -0.93 12.61 1.09
CA VAL A 8 -0.23 13.81 0.60
C VAL A 8 1.07 13.48 -0.12
N ALA A 9 1.74 12.38 0.21
CA ALA A 9 2.95 11.94 -0.49
C ALA A 9 2.63 11.28 -1.84
N GLY A 10 1.50 10.55 -1.92
CA GLY A 10 1.11 9.77 -3.09
C GLY A 10 0.18 10.49 -4.07
N SER A 11 -0.44 11.61 -3.68
CA SER A 11 -1.43 12.34 -4.48
C SER A 11 -1.14 13.85 -4.52
N PRO A 12 -0.50 14.36 -5.59
CA PRO A 12 -0.20 15.79 -5.72
C PRO A 12 -1.45 16.68 -5.64
N LYS A 13 -2.58 16.23 -6.17
CA LYS A 13 -3.86 16.95 -6.10
C LYS A 13 -4.34 17.07 -4.64
N PHE A 14 -4.32 15.97 -3.89
CA PHE A 14 -4.70 15.97 -2.48
C PHE A 14 -3.75 16.82 -1.64
N ALA A 15 -2.44 16.66 -1.83
CA ALA A 15 -1.42 17.47 -1.14
C ALA A 15 -1.63 18.98 -1.33
N LYS A 16 -1.93 19.40 -2.56
CA LYS A 16 -2.22 20.81 -2.86
C LYS A 16 -3.44 21.32 -2.10
N LEU A 17 -4.54 20.55 -2.11
CA LEU A 17 -5.76 20.94 -1.40
C LEU A 17 -5.54 21.09 0.11
N ILE A 18 -4.80 20.17 0.73
CA ILE A 18 -4.49 20.24 2.16
C ILE A 18 -3.60 21.46 2.47
N LYS A 19 -2.54 21.70 1.67
CA LYS A 19 -1.66 22.86 1.82
C LYS A 19 -2.38 24.20 1.64
N ASP A 20 -3.33 24.25 0.72
CA ASP A 20 -4.15 25.44 0.46
C ASP A 20 -5.30 25.61 1.49
N GLY A 21 -5.43 24.70 2.48
CA GLY A 21 -6.49 24.72 3.49
C GLY A 21 -7.89 24.35 2.97
N LYS A 22 -7.98 23.76 1.76
CA LYS A 22 -9.22 23.42 1.05
C LYS A 22 -9.71 22.03 1.43
N TYR A 23 -9.95 21.81 2.71
CA TYR A 23 -10.31 20.49 3.25
C TYR A 23 -11.65 19.96 2.70
N GLU A 24 -12.64 20.83 2.52
CA GLU A 24 -13.95 20.46 1.98
C GLU A 24 -13.85 19.95 0.53
N GLU A 25 -12.96 20.55 -0.28
CA GLU A 25 -12.67 20.04 -1.62
C GLU A 25 -11.90 18.72 -1.58
N ALA A 26 -11.05 18.52 -0.57
CA ALA A 26 -10.30 17.28 -0.38
C ALA A 26 -11.21 16.08 0.00
N VAL A 27 -12.33 16.31 0.68
CA VAL A 27 -13.35 15.27 0.99
C VAL A 27 -13.90 14.64 -0.31
N ALA A 28 -14.02 15.39 -1.40
CA ALA A 28 -14.46 14.85 -2.68
C ALA A 28 -13.53 13.75 -3.22
N ILE A 29 -12.23 13.79 -2.89
CA ILE A 29 -11.27 12.72 -3.26
C ILE A 29 -11.58 11.44 -2.49
N ALA A 30 -11.91 11.53 -1.20
CA ALA A 30 -12.33 10.37 -0.41
C ALA A 30 -13.63 9.78 -0.94
N ARG A 31 -14.63 10.63 -1.25
CA ARG A 31 -15.91 10.21 -1.85
C ARG A 31 -15.71 9.45 -3.15
N GLN A 32 -14.88 9.98 -4.05
CA GLN A 32 -14.58 9.33 -5.32
C GLN A 32 -13.95 7.94 -5.15
N GLN A 33 -13.11 7.75 -4.13
CA GLN A 33 -12.54 6.44 -3.84
C GLN A 33 -13.62 5.44 -3.39
N VAL A 34 -14.55 5.87 -2.55
CA VAL A 34 -15.69 5.02 -2.11
C VAL A 34 -16.59 4.68 -3.28
N GLU A 35 -16.90 5.65 -4.15
CA GLU A 35 -17.68 5.45 -5.40
C GLU A 35 -16.99 4.45 -6.34
N ASN A 36 -15.66 4.47 -6.40
CA ASN A 36 -14.85 3.52 -7.17
C ASN A 36 -14.64 2.17 -6.45
N GLY A 37 -15.35 1.92 -5.33
CA GLY A 37 -15.38 0.63 -4.65
C GLY A 37 -14.33 0.44 -3.55
N ALA A 38 -13.68 1.48 -3.06
CA ALA A 38 -12.83 1.38 -1.88
C ALA A 38 -13.66 0.96 -0.65
N ASN A 39 -13.16 -0.05 0.07
CA ASN A 39 -13.79 -0.59 1.28
C ASN A 39 -13.22 0.04 2.55
N VAL A 40 -12.06 0.68 2.45
CA VAL A 40 -11.34 1.42 3.49
C VAL A 40 -10.70 2.63 2.82
N ILE A 41 -10.64 3.76 3.49
CA ILE A 41 -9.94 4.97 3.05
C ILE A 41 -8.67 5.14 3.89
N ASP A 42 -7.50 5.10 3.24
CA ASP A 42 -6.21 5.43 3.83
C ASP A 42 -6.01 6.95 3.85
N VAL A 43 -5.65 7.49 5.01
CA VAL A 43 -5.41 8.93 5.22
C VAL A 43 -4.00 9.14 5.73
N CYS A 44 -3.16 9.82 4.94
CA CYS A 44 -1.79 10.16 5.32
C CYS A 44 -1.52 11.66 5.11
N MET A 45 -1.00 12.30 6.16
CA MET A 45 -0.65 13.74 6.19
C MET A 45 0.87 13.97 6.31
N ASP A 46 1.69 12.96 6.00
CA ASP A 46 3.14 12.99 6.14
C ASP A 46 3.80 13.82 5.03
N GLU A 47 3.94 15.12 5.31
CA GLU A 47 4.64 16.08 4.44
C GLU A 47 5.25 17.20 5.29
N GLY A 48 6.49 17.61 4.94
CA GLY A 48 7.29 18.50 5.78
C GLY A 48 6.72 19.92 6.01
N MET A 49 5.81 20.36 5.15
CA MET A 49 5.19 21.70 5.23
C MET A 49 3.77 21.66 5.82
N ILE A 50 3.34 20.52 6.32
CA ILE A 50 2.00 20.32 6.91
C ILE A 50 2.16 20.01 8.40
N ASP A 51 1.37 20.67 9.25
CA ASP A 51 1.15 20.24 10.62
C ASP A 51 0.29 18.95 10.57
N GLY A 52 0.97 17.80 10.60
CA GLY A 52 0.34 16.50 10.43
C GLY A 52 -0.71 16.20 11.50
N VAL A 53 -0.47 16.61 12.75
CA VAL A 53 -1.42 16.42 13.87
C VAL A 53 -2.71 17.19 13.61
N ALA A 54 -2.62 18.47 13.35
CA ALA A 54 -3.78 19.32 13.10
C ALA A 54 -4.51 18.92 11.81
N ALA A 55 -3.76 18.61 10.74
CA ALA A 55 -4.32 18.22 9.46
C ALA A 55 -5.07 16.87 9.54
N MET A 56 -4.49 15.86 10.22
CA MET A 56 -5.10 14.54 10.40
C MET A 56 -6.41 14.66 11.18
N SER A 57 -6.41 15.29 12.35
CA SER A 57 -7.61 15.48 13.16
C SER A 57 -8.70 16.22 12.39
N ARG A 58 -8.37 17.33 11.74
CA ARG A 58 -9.34 18.12 10.98
C ARG A 58 -9.96 17.34 9.84
N PHE A 59 -9.13 16.64 9.05
CA PHE A 59 -9.63 15.92 7.89
C PHE A 59 -10.49 14.72 8.28
N LEU A 60 -10.09 13.93 9.28
CA LEU A 60 -10.88 12.81 9.78
C LEU A 60 -12.22 13.26 10.36
N SER A 61 -12.27 14.38 11.09
CA SER A 61 -13.54 14.95 11.59
C SER A 61 -14.48 15.34 10.44
N LEU A 62 -13.95 15.90 9.34
CA LEU A 62 -14.73 16.20 8.14
C LEU A 62 -15.24 14.92 7.45
N LEU A 63 -14.38 13.90 7.31
CA LEU A 63 -14.78 12.61 6.73
C LEU A 63 -15.89 11.93 7.56
N ALA A 64 -15.81 12.01 8.90
CA ALA A 64 -16.80 11.43 9.80
C ALA A 64 -18.17 12.11 9.68
N SER A 65 -18.21 13.39 9.27
CA SER A 65 -19.44 14.14 9.05
C SER A 65 -20.04 13.96 7.64
N GLU A 66 -19.37 13.26 6.75
CA GLU A 66 -19.80 13.03 5.36
C GLU A 66 -20.40 11.62 5.21
N PRO A 67 -21.73 11.44 5.14
CA PRO A 67 -22.39 10.14 5.18
C PRO A 67 -21.92 9.17 4.07
N GLU A 68 -21.64 9.70 2.87
CA GLU A 68 -21.21 8.87 1.73
C GLU A 68 -19.78 8.33 1.88
N VAL A 69 -18.98 8.92 2.75
CA VAL A 69 -17.63 8.49 3.06
C VAL A 69 -17.57 7.72 4.39
N ALA A 70 -18.30 8.19 5.40
CA ALA A 70 -18.32 7.61 6.75
C ALA A 70 -18.89 6.18 6.83
N LYS A 71 -19.49 5.68 5.74
CA LYS A 71 -19.97 4.28 5.63
C LYS A 71 -18.85 3.25 5.53
N VAL A 72 -17.61 3.67 5.26
CA VAL A 72 -16.43 2.80 5.26
C VAL A 72 -15.46 3.18 6.38
N PRO A 73 -14.68 2.23 6.93
CA PRO A 73 -13.68 2.54 7.95
C PRO A 73 -12.52 3.35 7.36
N PHE A 74 -11.84 4.09 8.26
CA PHE A 74 -10.63 4.85 7.92
C PHE A 74 -9.39 4.16 8.45
N MET A 75 -8.31 4.22 7.66
CA MET A 75 -6.97 3.83 8.04
C MET A 75 -6.15 5.09 8.29
N VAL A 76 -5.62 5.23 9.50
CA VAL A 76 -4.75 6.35 9.90
C VAL A 76 -3.32 5.95 9.59
N ASP A 77 -2.71 6.59 8.60
CA ASP A 77 -1.35 6.31 8.14
C ASP A 77 -0.41 7.46 8.47
N SER A 78 0.65 7.17 9.21
CA SER A 78 1.76 8.09 9.43
C SER A 78 3.02 7.37 9.88
N SER A 79 4.17 7.96 9.52
CA SER A 79 5.48 7.60 10.06
C SER A 79 5.72 8.19 11.46
N LYS A 80 4.88 9.13 11.91
CA LYS A 80 4.97 9.84 13.17
C LYS A 80 3.89 9.38 14.13
N TRP A 81 4.31 8.89 15.29
CA TRP A 81 3.37 8.32 16.26
C TRP A 81 2.34 9.34 16.78
N GLU A 82 2.76 10.59 17.01
CA GLU A 82 1.86 11.66 17.45
C GLU A 82 0.72 11.96 16.45
N VAL A 83 0.98 11.78 15.16
CA VAL A 83 -0.06 11.93 14.12
C VAL A 83 -1.03 10.76 14.15
N ILE A 84 -0.52 9.53 14.36
CA ILE A 84 -1.36 8.34 14.55
C ILE A 84 -2.25 8.52 15.78
N GLU A 85 -1.70 8.93 16.93
CA GLU A 85 -2.49 9.15 18.15
C GLU A 85 -3.57 10.22 17.97
N ALA A 86 -3.25 11.30 17.27
CA ALA A 86 -4.24 12.32 16.95
C ALA A 86 -5.37 11.74 16.08
N GLY A 87 -5.01 10.97 15.04
CA GLY A 87 -5.97 10.38 14.12
C GLY A 87 -6.88 9.34 14.76
N ILE A 88 -6.36 8.43 15.58
CA ILE A 88 -7.19 7.38 16.19
C ILE A 88 -8.23 7.92 17.17
N ARG A 89 -8.00 9.10 17.75
CA ARG A 89 -8.98 9.80 18.62
C ARG A 89 -10.20 10.29 17.86
N GLU A 90 -10.07 10.55 16.56
CA GLU A 90 -11.15 11.02 15.68
C GLU A 90 -11.95 9.86 15.06
N LEU A 91 -11.46 8.61 15.15
CA LEU A 91 -12.11 7.48 14.52
C LEU A 91 -13.45 7.14 15.16
N GLN A 92 -14.43 6.82 14.33
CA GLN A 92 -15.72 6.30 14.72
C GLN A 92 -15.83 4.82 14.31
N GLY A 93 -16.15 3.95 15.25
CA GLY A 93 -16.21 2.50 15.02
C GLY A 93 -14.81 1.87 14.86
N LYS A 94 -14.73 0.78 14.11
CA LYS A 94 -13.50 0.03 13.91
C LYS A 94 -12.65 0.71 12.82
N GLY A 95 -11.62 1.42 13.24
CA GLY A 95 -10.59 1.94 12.33
C GLY A 95 -9.35 1.06 12.27
N ILE A 96 -8.37 1.47 11.47
CA ILE A 96 -7.11 0.76 11.28
C ILE A 96 -5.96 1.75 11.50
N VAL A 97 -4.91 1.33 12.21
CA VAL A 97 -3.65 2.08 12.36
C VAL A 97 -2.62 1.53 11.37
N ASN A 98 -2.02 2.38 10.58
CA ASN A 98 -0.92 2.07 9.67
C ASN A 98 0.28 2.98 10.03
N SER A 99 1.28 2.52 10.71
CA SER A 99 1.57 1.16 11.17
C SER A 99 2.39 1.17 12.46
N ILE A 100 2.55 0.00 13.04
CA ILE A 100 3.58 -0.25 14.06
C ILE A 100 4.59 -1.26 13.54
N SER A 101 5.78 -1.28 14.14
CA SER A 101 6.85 -2.24 13.79
C SER A 101 7.83 -2.42 14.93
N LEU A 102 8.68 -3.44 14.83
CA LEU A 102 9.78 -3.70 15.78
C LEU A 102 11.03 -2.83 15.52
N LYS A 103 10.96 -1.85 14.62
CA LYS A 103 12.09 -0.98 14.25
C LYS A 103 12.74 -0.27 15.44
N GLU A 104 11.93 0.17 16.39
CA GLU A 104 12.38 0.88 17.60
C GLU A 104 12.48 -0.06 18.83
N GLY A 105 12.45 -1.39 18.61
CA GLY A 105 12.52 -2.41 19.63
C GLY A 105 11.16 -2.81 20.21
N GLU A 106 11.18 -3.88 20.98
CA GLU A 106 9.96 -4.55 21.49
C GLU A 106 9.18 -3.70 22.50
N ASP A 107 9.87 -2.95 23.38
CA ASP A 107 9.18 -2.16 24.41
C ASP A 107 8.31 -1.08 23.78
N LYS A 108 8.84 -0.39 22.75
CA LYS A 108 8.10 0.62 21.99
C LYS A 108 6.97 0.00 21.19
N PHE A 109 7.20 -1.17 20.63
CA PHE A 109 6.20 -1.95 19.91
C PHE A 109 5.02 -2.34 20.82
N ARG A 110 5.30 -2.85 22.03
CA ARG A 110 4.27 -3.18 23.04
C ARG A 110 3.48 -1.94 23.50
N GLU A 111 4.17 -0.84 23.74
CA GLU A 111 3.53 0.44 24.14
C GLU A 111 2.52 0.90 23.09
N ARG A 112 2.95 0.96 21.83
CA ARG A 112 2.08 1.38 20.71
C ARG A 112 0.93 0.41 20.49
N ALA A 113 1.20 -0.90 20.55
CA ALA A 113 0.15 -1.91 20.43
C ALA A 113 -0.93 -1.78 21.50
N ARG A 114 -0.55 -1.54 22.78
CA ARG A 114 -1.51 -1.30 23.86
C ARG A 114 -2.33 -0.04 23.63
N THR A 115 -1.72 1.01 23.14
CA THR A 115 -2.44 2.23 22.77
C THR A 115 -3.49 1.95 21.70
N VAL A 116 -3.12 1.28 20.61
CA VAL A 116 -4.07 0.91 19.54
C VAL A 116 -5.20 0.04 20.07
N LEU A 117 -4.87 -0.96 20.89
CA LEU A 117 -5.85 -1.84 21.52
C LEU A 117 -6.85 -1.08 22.40
N THR A 118 -6.38 -0.06 23.15
CA THR A 118 -7.24 0.78 24.01
C THR A 118 -8.31 1.52 23.18
N TYR A 119 -7.99 1.91 21.96
CA TYR A 119 -8.95 2.54 21.04
C TYR A 119 -9.79 1.54 20.23
N GLY A 120 -9.56 0.23 20.39
CA GLY A 120 -10.28 -0.81 19.68
C GLY A 120 -10.03 -0.88 18.17
N ALA A 121 -8.95 -0.28 17.70
CA ALA A 121 -8.57 -0.29 16.28
C ALA A 121 -7.84 -1.58 15.89
N ALA A 122 -7.95 -1.96 14.62
CA ALA A 122 -7.05 -2.94 14.02
C ALA A 122 -5.69 -2.29 13.71
N VAL A 123 -4.65 -3.09 13.54
CA VAL A 123 -3.29 -2.59 13.37
C VAL A 123 -2.56 -3.25 12.21
N VAL A 124 -1.98 -2.43 11.35
CA VAL A 124 -0.99 -2.90 10.37
C VAL A 124 0.36 -3.03 11.08
N VAL A 125 0.98 -4.19 10.93
CA VAL A 125 2.29 -4.52 11.46
C VAL A 125 3.24 -4.71 10.29
N MET A 126 4.13 -3.75 10.08
CA MET A 126 5.14 -3.85 9.03
C MET A 126 6.25 -4.82 9.43
N ALA A 127 6.70 -5.63 8.48
CA ALA A 127 7.86 -6.49 8.65
C ALA A 127 9.16 -5.68 8.67
N PHE A 128 9.38 -4.99 9.76
CA PHE A 128 10.52 -4.13 10.07
C PHE A 128 10.99 -4.42 11.49
N ASP A 129 12.26 -4.67 11.68
CA ASP A 129 12.86 -4.82 13.00
C ASP A 129 14.07 -3.89 13.20
N GLU A 130 14.81 -4.09 14.26
CA GLU A 130 15.98 -3.30 14.63
C GLU A 130 17.11 -3.38 13.58
N GLN A 131 17.08 -4.39 12.71
CA GLN A 131 18.05 -4.57 11.60
C GLN A 131 17.60 -3.88 10.32
N GLY A 132 16.33 -3.53 10.20
CA GLY A 132 15.77 -2.83 9.04
C GLY A 132 14.53 -3.49 8.45
N GLN A 133 14.25 -3.10 7.22
CA GLN A 133 13.11 -3.60 6.45
C GLN A 133 13.36 -5.01 5.92
N ALA A 134 12.45 -5.95 6.18
CA ALA A 134 12.52 -7.28 5.63
C ALA A 134 12.42 -7.24 4.10
N ALA A 135 13.43 -7.79 3.43
CA ALA A 135 13.45 -7.94 1.99
C ALA A 135 13.18 -9.38 1.55
N THR A 136 13.84 -10.34 2.18
CA THR A 136 13.77 -11.76 1.86
C THR A 136 12.58 -12.47 2.54
N TYR A 137 12.15 -13.58 1.96
CA TYR A 137 11.13 -14.46 2.57
C TYR A 137 11.45 -14.80 4.03
N ALA A 138 12.70 -15.21 4.30
CA ALA A 138 13.10 -15.62 5.64
C ALA A 138 12.99 -14.48 6.68
N GLU A 139 13.38 -13.26 6.31
CA GLU A 139 13.23 -12.08 7.18
C GLU A 139 11.76 -11.73 7.41
N LYS A 140 10.93 -11.77 6.36
CA LYS A 140 9.50 -11.47 6.43
C LYS A 140 8.79 -12.40 7.43
N ILE A 141 8.98 -13.71 7.32
CA ILE A 141 8.33 -14.69 8.20
C ILE A 141 8.87 -14.58 9.64
N ARG A 142 10.17 -14.42 9.81
CA ARG A 142 10.82 -14.28 11.13
C ARG A 142 10.27 -13.08 11.91
N ILE A 143 10.18 -11.92 11.25
CA ILE A 143 9.71 -10.68 11.87
C ILE A 143 8.20 -10.76 12.15
N CYS A 144 7.40 -11.25 11.20
CA CYS A 144 5.96 -11.40 11.40
C CYS A 144 5.63 -12.39 12.52
N GLU A 145 6.32 -13.52 12.61
CA GLU A 145 6.16 -14.49 13.70
C GLU A 145 6.49 -13.88 15.06
N ARG A 146 7.64 -13.19 15.17
CA ARG A 146 8.05 -12.50 16.41
C ARG A 146 7.01 -11.47 16.83
N ALA A 147 6.57 -10.62 15.90
CA ALA A 147 5.56 -9.60 16.17
C ALA A 147 4.22 -10.22 16.59
N TYR A 148 3.79 -11.29 15.93
CA TYR A 148 2.56 -12.01 16.27
C TYR A 148 2.58 -12.53 17.71
N ARG A 149 3.66 -13.19 18.12
CA ARG A 149 3.81 -13.71 19.50
C ARG A 149 3.73 -12.60 20.53
N ILE A 150 4.43 -11.49 20.32
CA ILE A 150 4.38 -10.33 21.23
C ILE A 150 2.94 -9.78 21.32
N LEU A 151 2.27 -9.62 20.20
CA LEU A 151 0.93 -9.04 20.16
C LEU A 151 -0.09 -9.95 20.84
N VAL A 152 -0.10 -11.23 20.52
CA VAL A 152 -1.12 -12.16 21.01
C VAL A 152 -0.80 -12.63 22.44
N ASP A 153 0.44 -13.07 22.70
CA ASP A 153 0.78 -13.73 23.95
C ASP A 153 1.10 -12.74 25.09
N GLU A 154 1.63 -11.55 24.76
CA GLU A 154 2.09 -10.58 25.77
C GLU A 154 1.18 -9.36 25.89
N VAL A 155 0.64 -8.84 24.75
CA VAL A 155 -0.24 -7.67 24.74
C VAL A 155 -1.70 -8.08 24.89
N GLY A 156 -2.08 -9.29 24.44
CA GLY A 156 -3.47 -9.75 24.37
C GLY A 156 -4.24 -9.11 23.21
N PHE A 157 -3.55 -8.76 22.12
CA PHE A 157 -4.17 -8.19 20.94
C PHE A 157 -5.00 -9.25 20.20
N PRO A 158 -6.25 -8.96 19.81
CA PRO A 158 -7.06 -9.90 19.03
C PRO A 158 -6.36 -10.26 17.71
N PRO A 159 -6.08 -11.54 17.43
CA PRO A 159 -5.35 -11.92 16.22
C PRO A 159 -6.07 -11.55 14.92
N GLU A 160 -7.41 -11.49 14.92
CA GLU A 160 -8.22 -11.04 13.79
C GLU A 160 -8.09 -9.54 13.48
N ASP A 161 -7.56 -8.74 14.40
CA ASP A 161 -7.29 -7.31 14.24
C ASP A 161 -5.83 -7.03 13.85
N ILE A 162 -4.99 -8.07 13.71
CA ILE A 162 -3.60 -7.96 13.26
C ILE A 162 -3.56 -8.09 11.73
N ILE A 163 -2.96 -7.11 11.08
CA ILE A 163 -2.80 -7.06 9.63
C ILE A 163 -1.30 -6.95 9.32
N PHE A 164 -0.68 -8.01 8.85
CA PHE A 164 0.73 -7.96 8.48
C PHE A 164 0.93 -7.27 7.12
N ASP A 165 1.90 -6.37 7.05
CA ASP A 165 2.49 -5.91 5.80
C ASP A 165 3.93 -6.45 5.70
N PRO A 166 4.13 -7.56 4.98
CA PRO A 166 5.47 -8.14 4.80
C PRO A 166 6.31 -7.39 3.76
N ASN A 167 5.99 -6.15 3.45
CA ASN A 167 6.64 -5.22 2.53
C ASN A 167 6.60 -5.67 1.07
N ILE A 168 5.79 -4.99 0.27
CA ILE A 168 5.87 -5.08 -1.19
C ILE A 168 7.00 -4.16 -1.64
N LEU A 169 8.03 -4.75 -2.24
CA LEU A 169 9.22 -4.06 -2.73
C LEU A 169 9.23 -4.02 -4.26
N THR A 170 9.93 -3.03 -4.81
CA THR A 170 10.01 -2.80 -6.24
C THR A 170 10.78 -3.91 -6.95
N VAL A 171 10.22 -4.46 -8.01
CA VAL A 171 10.87 -5.40 -8.92
C VAL A 171 11.30 -4.72 -10.23
N ALA A 172 11.99 -5.44 -11.11
CA ALA A 172 12.47 -4.94 -12.39
C ALA A 172 13.34 -3.67 -12.27
N THR A 173 14.20 -3.64 -11.27
CA THR A 173 15.12 -2.51 -11.01
C THR A 173 16.46 -2.64 -11.74
N GLY A 174 16.72 -3.80 -12.36
CA GLY A 174 18.03 -4.16 -12.92
C GLY A 174 19.03 -4.69 -11.89
N ILE A 175 18.66 -4.79 -10.62
CA ILE A 175 19.46 -5.35 -9.52
C ILE A 175 18.99 -6.79 -9.29
N GLU A 176 19.88 -7.77 -9.39
CA GLU A 176 19.57 -9.20 -9.33
C GLU A 176 18.87 -9.60 -7.99
N GLU A 177 19.34 -9.05 -6.87
CA GLU A 177 18.77 -9.29 -5.55
C GLU A 177 17.28 -8.90 -5.45
N HIS A 178 16.82 -7.95 -6.26
CA HIS A 178 15.45 -7.48 -6.28
C HIS A 178 14.50 -8.38 -7.09
N ASN A 179 15.02 -9.29 -7.89
CA ASN A 179 14.22 -10.11 -8.79
C ASN A 179 13.24 -11.02 -8.05
N ASN A 180 13.54 -11.40 -6.79
CA ASN A 180 12.72 -12.31 -6.02
C ASN A 180 11.73 -11.60 -5.08
N TYR A 181 11.74 -10.29 -4.97
CA TYR A 181 10.95 -9.55 -3.97
C TYR A 181 9.44 -9.80 -4.02
N ALA A 182 8.87 -9.92 -5.23
CA ALA A 182 7.44 -10.21 -5.35
C ALA A 182 7.11 -11.67 -4.98
N VAL A 183 7.98 -12.61 -5.34
CA VAL A 183 7.88 -14.02 -4.93
C VAL A 183 7.97 -14.13 -3.41
N ASP A 184 8.94 -13.46 -2.79
CA ASP A 184 9.16 -13.47 -1.34
C ASP A 184 7.93 -12.93 -0.59
N PHE A 185 7.26 -11.89 -1.11
CA PHE A 185 6.01 -11.39 -0.54
C PHE A 185 4.87 -12.41 -0.67
N ILE A 186 4.70 -13.00 -1.84
CA ILE A 186 3.63 -13.99 -2.10
C ILE A 186 3.81 -15.23 -1.22
N GLU A 187 5.02 -15.75 -1.10
CA GLU A 187 5.30 -16.91 -0.26
C GLU A 187 5.23 -16.59 1.23
N ALA A 188 5.69 -15.40 1.66
CA ALA A 188 5.49 -14.94 3.04
C ALA A 188 4.00 -14.80 3.39
N THR A 189 3.19 -14.29 2.47
CA THR A 189 1.72 -14.24 2.61
C THR A 189 1.16 -15.62 2.85
N ARG A 190 1.51 -16.61 2.02
CA ARG A 190 1.08 -18.01 2.16
C ARG A 190 1.47 -18.59 3.52
N TRP A 191 2.71 -18.34 3.94
CA TRP A 191 3.20 -18.80 5.23
C TRP A 191 2.46 -18.16 6.41
N ILE A 192 2.24 -16.84 6.38
CA ILE A 192 1.49 -16.10 7.42
C ILE A 192 0.09 -16.69 7.58
N LYS A 193 -0.62 -16.90 6.47
CA LYS A 193 -1.98 -17.47 6.50
C LYS A 193 -2.04 -18.90 7.04
N ALA A 194 -0.97 -19.67 6.86
CA ALA A 194 -0.89 -21.05 7.36
C ALA A 194 -0.44 -21.15 8.83
N ASN A 195 0.37 -20.21 9.32
CA ASN A 195 1.07 -20.34 10.59
C ASN A 195 0.67 -19.31 11.66
N LEU A 196 0.09 -18.16 11.27
CA LEU A 196 -0.37 -17.12 12.19
C LEU A 196 -1.90 -17.03 12.16
N PRO A 197 -2.60 -17.83 12.98
CA PRO A 197 -4.06 -17.97 12.91
C PRO A 197 -4.78 -16.62 13.03
N HIS A 198 -5.79 -16.43 12.19
CA HIS A 198 -6.66 -15.26 12.12
C HIS A 198 -5.99 -13.95 11.65
N ALA A 199 -4.67 -13.86 11.61
CA ALA A 199 -3.98 -12.69 11.09
C ALA A 199 -4.31 -12.46 9.60
N LYS A 200 -4.36 -11.20 9.22
CA LYS A 200 -4.61 -10.73 7.86
C LYS A 200 -3.31 -10.27 7.22
N VAL A 201 -3.32 -10.15 5.90
CA VAL A 201 -2.18 -9.63 5.12
C VAL A 201 -2.63 -8.48 4.23
N SER A 202 -1.85 -7.41 4.24
CA SER A 202 -2.01 -6.22 3.41
C SER A 202 -0.69 -5.81 2.77
N GLY A 203 -0.71 -4.79 1.93
CA GLY A 203 0.49 -4.16 1.37
C GLY A 203 0.18 -3.05 0.39
N GLY A 204 1.14 -2.14 0.23
CA GLY A 204 1.09 -1.05 -0.74
C GLY A 204 1.42 -1.55 -2.14
N VAL A 205 0.41 -1.87 -2.94
CA VAL A 205 0.56 -2.54 -4.25
C VAL A 205 1.33 -1.69 -5.25
N SER A 206 1.18 -0.37 -5.20
CA SER A 206 1.88 0.56 -6.10
C SER A 206 3.40 0.45 -6.02
N ASN A 207 3.94 -0.04 -4.91
CA ASN A 207 5.39 -0.18 -4.70
C ASN A 207 6.03 -1.18 -5.68
N VAL A 208 5.33 -2.25 -6.06
CA VAL A 208 5.87 -3.31 -6.93
C VAL A 208 6.38 -2.78 -8.26
N SER A 209 5.78 -1.70 -8.76
CA SER A 209 5.97 -1.15 -10.10
C SER A 209 6.69 0.21 -10.15
N PHE A 210 7.40 0.62 -9.09
CA PHE A 210 8.07 1.93 -9.09
C PHE A 210 9.14 2.08 -10.17
N SER A 211 9.76 0.99 -10.63
CA SER A 211 10.68 0.97 -11.76
C SER A 211 10.04 1.43 -13.08
N PHE A 212 8.70 1.34 -13.19
CA PHE A 212 7.93 1.75 -14.38
C PHE A 212 7.19 3.07 -14.18
N ARG A 213 7.62 3.96 -13.28
CA ARG A 213 7.02 5.29 -13.14
C ARG A 213 6.98 6.02 -14.50
N GLY A 214 5.82 6.60 -14.81
CA GLY A 214 5.57 7.26 -16.10
C GLY A 214 5.10 6.31 -17.22
N ASN A 215 4.90 5.01 -16.94
CA ASN A 215 4.25 4.06 -17.83
C ASN A 215 3.03 3.43 -17.13
N ASN A 216 1.92 4.16 -17.07
CA ASN A 216 0.74 3.74 -16.31
C ASN A 216 0.18 2.41 -16.82
N ARG A 217 0.20 2.16 -18.14
CA ARG A 217 -0.32 0.93 -18.74
C ARG A 217 0.41 -0.32 -18.22
N VAL A 218 1.73 -0.28 -18.16
CA VAL A 218 2.52 -1.38 -17.58
C VAL A 218 2.27 -1.49 -16.08
N ARG A 219 2.20 -0.37 -15.36
CA ARG A 219 1.99 -0.36 -13.93
C ARG A 219 0.63 -0.94 -13.51
N GLU A 220 -0.44 -0.55 -14.19
CA GLU A 220 -1.79 -1.05 -13.94
C GLU A 220 -1.86 -2.57 -14.15
N ALA A 221 -1.29 -3.05 -15.26
CA ALA A 221 -1.21 -4.48 -15.53
C ALA A 221 -0.32 -5.23 -14.50
N MET A 222 0.79 -4.64 -14.04
CA MET A 222 1.61 -5.21 -12.96
C MET A 222 0.84 -5.30 -11.64
N HIS A 223 0.05 -4.28 -11.29
CA HIS A 223 -0.76 -4.30 -10.07
C HIS A 223 -1.82 -5.40 -10.14
N ALA A 224 -2.52 -5.52 -11.28
CA ALA A 224 -3.55 -6.55 -11.47
C ALA A 224 -2.95 -7.97 -11.40
N ALA A 225 -1.84 -8.22 -12.09
CA ALA A 225 -1.18 -9.52 -12.06
C ALA A 225 -0.61 -9.85 -10.67
N PHE A 226 0.00 -8.88 -9.98
CA PHE A 226 0.50 -9.06 -8.62
C PHE A 226 -0.65 -9.41 -7.66
N LEU A 227 -1.74 -8.66 -7.67
CA LEU A 227 -2.92 -8.91 -6.83
C LEU A 227 -3.52 -10.29 -7.10
N TYR A 228 -3.60 -10.71 -8.37
CA TYR A 228 -4.09 -12.04 -8.71
C TYR A 228 -3.30 -13.16 -8.01
N HIS A 229 -1.99 -13.09 -8.02
CA HIS A 229 -1.14 -14.10 -7.36
C HIS A 229 -1.13 -13.95 -5.83
N ALA A 230 -1.08 -12.71 -5.30
CA ALA A 230 -1.05 -12.45 -3.88
C ALA A 230 -2.38 -12.82 -3.19
N ILE A 231 -3.53 -12.55 -3.82
CA ILE A 231 -4.85 -12.94 -3.31
C ILE A 231 -4.99 -14.48 -3.30
N LYS A 232 -4.50 -15.17 -4.32
CA LYS A 232 -4.45 -16.63 -4.32
C LYS A 232 -3.58 -17.22 -3.21
N ALA A 233 -2.55 -16.48 -2.79
CA ALA A 233 -1.72 -16.86 -1.64
C ALA A 233 -2.37 -16.54 -0.29
N GLY A 234 -3.46 -15.76 -0.26
CA GLY A 234 -4.23 -15.41 0.92
C GLY A 234 -4.15 -13.94 1.35
N MET A 235 -3.64 -13.04 0.50
CA MET A 235 -3.67 -11.60 0.78
C MET A 235 -5.12 -11.11 0.94
N ASP A 236 -5.41 -10.44 2.06
CA ASP A 236 -6.77 -10.02 2.42
C ASP A 236 -7.09 -8.61 1.93
N MET A 237 -6.11 -7.73 1.87
CA MET A 237 -6.25 -6.31 1.56
C MET A 237 -5.11 -5.81 0.69
N GLY A 238 -5.38 -4.82 -0.16
CA GLY A 238 -4.36 -4.10 -0.92
C GLY A 238 -4.62 -2.60 -0.85
N ILE A 239 -3.55 -1.83 -0.58
CA ILE A 239 -3.57 -0.37 -0.66
C ILE A 239 -3.30 -0.02 -2.13
N VAL A 240 -4.28 0.59 -2.79
CA VAL A 240 -4.30 0.77 -4.24
C VAL A 240 -4.99 2.07 -4.65
N ASN A 241 -4.71 2.52 -5.86
CA ASN A 241 -5.56 3.51 -6.52
C ASN A 241 -6.82 2.81 -7.08
N ALA A 242 -7.94 2.97 -6.38
CA ALA A 242 -9.21 2.30 -6.71
C ALA A 242 -9.71 2.56 -8.14
N GLY A 243 -9.34 3.70 -8.73
CA GLY A 243 -9.72 4.07 -10.11
C GLY A 243 -8.78 3.55 -11.20
N MET A 244 -7.73 2.79 -10.84
CA MET A 244 -6.66 2.36 -11.75
C MET A 244 -6.35 0.85 -11.62
N LEU A 245 -7.36 0.03 -11.39
CA LEU A 245 -7.20 -1.42 -11.36
C LEU A 245 -7.75 -2.01 -12.66
N GLU A 246 -6.86 -2.68 -13.39
CA GLU A 246 -7.21 -3.48 -14.56
C GLU A 246 -7.69 -4.87 -14.11
N VAL A 247 -8.56 -5.50 -14.90
CA VAL A 247 -8.97 -6.89 -14.66
C VAL A 247 -7.89 -7.82 -15.21
N TYR A 248 -7.41 -8.76 -14.40
CA TYR A 248 -6.30 -9.63 -14.75
C TYR A 248 -6.51 -10.39 -16.07
N GLU A 249 -7.72 -10.89 -16.31
CA GLU A 249 -8.09 -11.63 -17.53
C GLU A 249 -8.08 -10.74 -18.79
N GLU A 250 -8.26 -9.42 -18.62
CA GLU A 250 -8.31 -8.43 -19.72
C GLU A 250 -6.92 -7.89 -20.08
N ILE A 251 -5.89 -8.16 -19.27
CA ILE A 251 -4.51 -7.79 -19.60
C ILE A 251 -4.12 -8.42 -20.93
N ASN A 252 -3.55 -7.62 -21.84
CA ASN A 252 -2.98 -8.13 -23.08
C ASN A 252 -2.10 -9.37 -22.82
N PRO A 253 -2.36 -10.53 -23.46
CA PRO A 253 -1.65 -11.77 -23.14
C PRO A 253 -0.12 -11.69 -23.24
N ALA A 254 0.41 -10.97 -24.23
CA ALA A 254 1.85 -10.79 -24.37
C ALA A 254 2.44 -9.93 -23.23
N LEU A 255 1.75 -8.86 -22.82
CA LEU A 255 2.16 -8.04 -21.69
C LEU A 255 2.05 -8.83 -20.38
N ARG A 256 0.98 -9.59 -20.19
CA ARG A 256 0.78 -10.42 -19.00
C ARG A 256 1.88 -11.45 -18.82
N GLU A 257 2.29 -12.15 -19.89
CA GLU A 257 3.39 -13.11 -19.84
C GLU A 257 4.70 -12.44 -19.38
N LEU A 258 5.05 -11.29 -19.96
CA LEU A 258 6.25 -10.55 -19.59
C LEU A 258 6.21 -10.05 -18.13
N ILE A 259 5.05 -9.59 -17.67
CA ILE A 259 4.84 -9.16 -16.29
C ILE A 259 4.98 -10.33 -15.32
N GLU A 260 4.39 -11.48 -15.62
CA GLU A 260 4.50 -12.67 -14.79
C GLU A 260 5.91 -13.25 -14.77
N ASP A 261 6.65 -13.17 -15.87
CA ASP A 261 8.07 -13.53 -15.89
C ASP A 261 8.87 -12.72 -14.88
N VAL A 262 8.55 -11.41 -14.74
CA VAL A 262 9.16 -10.52 -13.74
C VAL A 262 8.67 -10.81 -12.34
N LEU A 263 7.34 -10.81 -12.12
CA LEU A 263 6.75 -10.94 -10.79
C LEU A 263 7.04 -12.31 -10.14
N LEU A 264 7.13 -13.35 -10.94
CA LEU A 264 7.37 -14.71 -10.48
C LEU A 264 8.83 -15.17 -10.67
N ASN A 265 9.69 -14.25 -11.09
CA ASN A 265 11.13 -14.50 -11.32
C ASN A 265 11.37 -15.75 -12.17
N ARG A 266 10.64 -15.89 -13.29
CA ARG A 266 10.65 -17.12 -14.13
C ARG A 266 11.89 -17.25 -14.99
N ARG A 267 12.57 -16.12 -15.29
CA ARG A 267 13.70 -16.10 -16.19
C ARG A 267 14.64 -14.90 -15.94
N PRO A 268 15.94 -15.05 -16.19
CA PRO A 268 16.92 -14.01 -15.84
C PRO A 268 16.82 -12.72 -16.69
N ASP A 269 16.30 -12.81 -17.93
CA ASP A 269 16.12 -11.66 -18.84
C ASP A 269 14.72 -11.02 -18.76
N ALA A 270 13.93 -11.37 -17.75
CA ALA A 270 12.55 -10.90 -17.61
C ALA A 270 12.44 -9.37 -17.56
N THR A 271 13.29 -8.71 -16.76
CA THR A 271 13.31 -7.25 -16.61
C THR A 271 13.57 -6.56 -17.95
N GLU A 272 14.59 -6.97 -18.69
CA GLU A 272 14.99 -6.38 -19.97
C GLU A 272 13.85 -6.49 -21.00
N ARG A 273 13.25 -7.66 -21.10
CA ARG A 273 12.11 -7.91 -22.00
C ARG A 273 10.90 -7.04 -21.69
N LEU A 274 10.56 -6.86 -20.40
CA LEU A 274 9.43 -6.03 -20.00
C LEU A 274 9.72 -4.54 -20.24
N VAL A 275 10.94 -4.07 -19.99
CA VAL A 275 11.37 -2.69 -20.28
C VAL A 275 11.24 -2.40 -21.77
N ASP A 276 11.80 -3.25 -22.64
CA ASP A 276 11.74 -3.10 -24.10
C ASP A 276 10.29 -3.05 -24.61
N PHE A 277 9.43 -3.90 -24.07
CA PHE A 277 8.02 -3.91 -24.42
C PHE A 277 7.31 -2.64 -23.93
N GLY A 278 7.61 -2.19 -22.73
CA GLY A 278 7.05 -0.98 -22.14
C GLY A 278 7.42 0.29 -22.90
N GLU A 279 8.65 0.36 -23.44
CA GLU A 279 9.09 1.47 -24.30
C GLU A 279 8.35 1.49 -25.65
N LYS A 280 8.13 0.34 -26.26
CA LYS A 280 7.32 0.21 -27.48
C LYS A 280 5.89 0.70 -27.26
N LEU A 281 5.24 0.29 -26.15
CA LEU A 281 3.91 0.75 -25.79
C LEU A 281 3.85 2.26 -25.58
N LYS A 282 4.88 2.88 -25.01
CA LYS A 282 4.95 4.35 -24.90
C LYS A 282 5.07 5.04 -26.24
N ALA A 283 5.91 4.51 -27.13
CA ALA A 283 6.11 5.04 -28.47
C ALA A 283 4.81 4.98 -29.30
N GLU A 284 4.10 3.86 -29.23
CA GLU A 284 2.80 3.69 -29.89
C GLU A 284 1.74 4.67 -29.35
N ALA A 285 1.71 4.91 -28.04
CA ALA A 285 0.77 5.83 -27.39
C ALA A 285 1.07 7.30 -27.70
N ALA A 286 2.33 7.65 -27.99
CA ALA A 286 2.74 9.01 -28.36
C ALA A 286 2.33 9.41 -29.81
N GLY A 287 1.92 8.44 -30.64
CA GLY A 287 1.58 8.67 -32.07
C GLY A 287 2.82 9.02 -32.91
N PRO A 288 2.71 9.05 -34.24
CA PRO A 288 3.78 9.56 -35.07
C PRO A 288 4.01 11.03 -34.73
N ALA A 289 5.25 11.38 -34.42
CA ALA A 289 5.66 12.75 -34.18
C ALA A 289 5.13 13.61 -35.35
N ALA A 290 4.31 14.63 -35.03
CA ALA A 290 3.92 15.61 -36.02
C ALA A 290 5.21 16.16 -36.64
N GLU A 291 5.47 15.85 -37.91
CA GLU A 291 6.51 16.49 -38.67
C GLU A 291 6.32 17.98 -38.50
N LYS A 292 7.28 18.65 -37.87
CA LYS A 292 7.37 20.10 -37.93
C LYS A 292 7.47 20.44 -39.41
N LYS A 293 6.39 20.94 -40.01
CA LYS A 293 6.49 21.69 -41.22
C LYS A 293 7.32 22.94 -40.89
N GLU A 294 8.58 22.91 -41.31
CA GLU A 294 9.30 24.10 -41.67
C GLU A 294 8.55 24.64 -42.92
N ASP A 295 7.70 25.63 -42.73
CA ASP A 295 7.26 26.50 -43.78
C ASP A 295 7.88 27.88 -43.55
N GLU A 296 8.53 28.34 -44.62
CA GLU A 296 9.24 29.55 -45.00
C GLU A 296 8.93 30.85 -44.24
#